data_e465f79bb5c4540e1053add2873647d0
#
_entry.id   e465f79bb5c4540e1053add2873647d0
#
_cell.length_a   1.000
_cell.length_b   1.000
_cell.length_c   1.000
_cell.angle_alpha   90.00
_cell.angle_beta   90.00
_cell.angle_gamma   90.00
#
_symmetry.space_group_name_H-M   'P 1'
#
loop_
_entity.id
_entity.type
_entity.pdbx_description
1 polymer ?
#
loop_
_entity_poly.entity_id
_entity_poly.type
_entity_poly.pdbx_seq_one_letter_code
_entity_poly.pdbx_strand_id
1 'polypeptide(L)'
;MRRPLVAFDGDCGFCRRFVERWRVQVPGADFEPSQTARAKLPKIPAELFDAAVVLVEPDGRFFSGAQAVFRLLALGGSGFWRAAYEHLPAFAPLSETAYAFVAARRAFFSRAARRLYGDDLRPASTRGARAVFLGLLAITYFCAFASLWSQIDGLLGPDGILPAARYLEAARAQLGAAAYLAVPSAFWLGASAAALKAACAAGAALAVLALCGIAQGPALLALWALYLSVVAVGQEFLSFQWDVLLLEAGFLALLIVPWEIFNSRDRREPPALGVWLLRFLAARLMLESGLVKLGSGDRTWRDLTALTFHYQTQPLPTWLGWWAHQLPLWAQKGSCAALFAVELAAPLLFALPRRPRALAAAAFIFLQILIALTGNYGFFNLLAVALALTLLDDRQLGLKTELGERASRPRRACALAFAAFSLPLALAQLCGVAFGRVPLPRPMTRLYGMASPLHLVNGYGLFAFMTTRRDEITVEGSLDGREWREYPFKFKPGALDRRPPFVAPRMPRLDWQMWFAALGSYEDSPWFMALLARLAVVQSAGS
;
A
#
# COMPACT_ATOMS: atom_id res chain seq x y z
N MET A 1 -27.08 13.30 37.70
CA MET A 1 -27.14 12.17 36.71
C MET A 1 -25.90 11.30 36.86
N ARG A 2 -26.00 9.99 36.72
CA ARG A 2 -24.81 9.12 36.82
C ARG A 2 -23.99 9.07 35.53
N ARG A 3 -24.60 9.40 34.36
CA ARG A 3 -23.97 9.42 33.04
C ARG A 3 -24.26 10.73 32.33
N PRO A 4 -23.38 11.17 31.38
CA PRO A 4 -23.68 12.28 30.49
C PRO A 4 -24.93 11.99 29.67
N LEU A 5 -25.81 12.96 29.47
CA LEU A 5 -27.04 12.84 28.70
C LEU A 5 -26.93 13.70 27.43
N VAL A 6 -27.21 13.12 26.27
CA VAL A 6 -27.29 13.83 24.99
C VAL A 6 -28.74 13.94 24.57
N ALA A 7 -29.27 15.15 24.56
CA ALA A 7 -30.58 15.42 23.99
C ALA A 7 -30.46 15.79 22.51
N PHE A 8 -31.28 15.18 21.69
CA PHE A 8 -31.27 15.36 20.23
C PHE A 8 -32.66 15.42 19.65
N ASP A 9 -32.84 16.07 18.51
CA ASP A 9 -34.10 16.12 17.80
C ASP A 9 -34.54 14.72 17.33
N GLY A 10 -35.53 14.14 18.01
CA GLY A 10 -36.02 12.77 17.75
C GLY A 10 -36.80 12.64 16.44
N ASP A 11 -37.31 13.72 15.84
CA ASP A 11 -38.04 13.72 14.58
C ASP A 11 -37.12 13.89 13.38
N CYS A 12 -35.91 14.40 13.63
CA CYS A 12 -34.90 14.61 12.60
C CYS A 12 -34.20 13.30 12.18
N GLY A 13 -34.47 12.81 11.00
CA GLY A 13 -33.79 11.61 10.47
C GLY A 13 -32.26 11.75 10.29
N PHE A 14 -31.73 12.97 10.17
CA PHE A 14 -30.28 13.24 10.19
C PHE A 14 -29.72 13.03 11.61
N CYS A 15 -30.34 13.63 12.61
CA CYS A 15 -29.91 13.53 13.99
C CYS A 15 -29.94 12.10 14.50
N ARG A 16 -31.04 11.35 14.25
CA ARG A 16 -31.17 9.92 14.63
C ARG A 16 -30.01 9.08 14.12
N ARG A 17 -29.61 9.25 12.84
CA ARG A 17 -28.49 8.47 12.25
C ARG A 17 -27.15 8.80 12.88
N PHE A 18 -26.90 10.07 13.21
CA PHE A 18 -25.67 10.46 13.92
C PHE A 18 -25.67 9.96 15.37
N VAL A 19 -26.81 9.97 16.03
CA VAL A 19 -26.97 9.41 17.38
C VAL A 19 -26.68 7.90 17.39
N GLU A 20 -27.16 7.14 16.42
CA GLU A 20 -26.81 5.72 16.29
C GLU A 20 -25.29 5.50 16.16
N ARG A 21 -24.60 6.37 15.44
CA ARG A 21 -23.13 6.36 15.36
C ARG A 21 -22.49 6.68 16.71
N TRP A 22 -22.99 7.71 17.40
CA TRP A 22 -22.44 8.15 18.69
C TRP A 22 -22.68 7.14 19.81
N ARG A 23 -23.82 6.46 19.83
CA ARG A 23 -24.09 5.35 20.77
C ARG A 23 -23.00 4.29 20.73
N VAL A 24 -22.53 3.94 19.54
CA VAL A 24 -21.45 2.97 19.37
C VAL A 24 -20.08 3.56 19.78
N GLN A 25 -19.85 4.84 19.49
CA GLN A 25 -18.57 5.48 19.78
C GLN A 25 -18.39 5.88 21.24
N VAL A 26 -19.50 6.16 21.93
CA VAL A 26 -19.54 6.66 23.31
C VAL A 26 -20.57 5.88 24.14
N PRO A 27 -20.31 4.59 24.42
CA PRO A 27 -21.27 3.74 25.14
C PRO A 27 -21.52 4.18 26.60
N GLY A 28 -20.71 5.10 27.12
CA GLY A 28 -20.86 5.68 28.46
C GLY A 28 -21.81 6.86 28.54
N ALA A 29 -22.42 7.32 27.43
CA ALA A 29 -23.39 8.41 27.41
C ALA A 29 -24.81 7.87 27.15
N ASP A 30 -25.80 8.51 27.75
CA ASP A 30 -27.21 8.26 27.50
C ASP A 30 -27.72 9.20 26.39
N PHE A 31 -28.64 8.72 25.54
CA PHE A 31 -29.18 9.49 24.41
C PHE A 31 -30.69 9.48 24.45
N GLU A 32 -31.30 10.67 24.53
CA GLU A 32 -32.74 10.84 24.66
C GLU A 32 -33.27 11.90 23.66
N PRO A 33 -34.45 11.65 23.03
CA PRO A 33 -35.10 12.69 22.24
C PRO A 33 -35.34 13.97 23.04
N SER A 34 -35.13 15.13 22.41
CA SER A 34 -35.33 16.44 23.08
C SER A 34 -36.76 16.63 23.56
N GLN A 35 -37.72 16.01 22.87
CA GLN A 35 -39.14 16.03 23.22
C GLN A 35 -39.40 15.47 24.64
N THR A 36 -38.66 14.43 25.04
CA THR A 36 -38.75 13.83 26.37
C THR A 36 -37.72 14.42 27.35
N ALA A 37 -36.55 14.79 26.88
CA ALA A 37 -35.47 15.36 27.72
C ALA A 37 -35.85 16.72 28.32
N ARG A 38 -36.64 17.56 27.65
CA ARG A 38 -37.11 18.88 28.12
C ARG A 38 -37.80 18.79 29.46
N ALA A 39 -38.69 17.82 29.65
CA ALA A 39 -39.42 17.65 30.89
C ALA A 39 -38.53 17.34 32.10
N LYS A 40 -37.37 16.70 31.86
CA LYS A 40 -36.39 16.30 32.88
C LYS A 40 -35.36 17.40 33.19
N LEU A 41 -35.24 18.40 32.31
CA LEU A 41 -34.19 19.42 32.32
C LEU A 41 -34.75 20.86 32.27
N PRO A 42 -35.60 21.26 33.24
CA PRO A 42 -36.28 22.54 33.19
C PRO A 42 -35.35 23.76 33.31
N LYS A 43 -34.09 23.55 33.74
CA LYS A 43 -33.09 24.63 33.85
C LYS A 43 -32.46 25.02 32.50
N ILE A 44 -32.68 24.24 31.43
CA ILE A 44 -32.11 24.50 30.11
C ILE A 44 -33.19 25.20 29.26
N PRO A 45 -32.89 26.35 28.62
CA PRO A 45 -33.83 27.04 27.75
C PRO A 45 -34.39 26.13 26.66
N ALA A 46 -35.72 26.16 26.48
CA ALA A 46 -36.40 25.27 25.52
C ALA A 46 -35.92 25.46 24.10
N GLU A 47 -35.55 26.68 23.71
CA GLU A 47 -35.06 27.05 22.37
C GLU A 47 -33.76 26.33 22.01
N LEU A 48 -32.89 26.00 22.99
CA LEU A 48 -31.65 25.27 22.74
C LEU A 48 -31.91 23.85 22.24
N PHE A 49 -32.97 23.21 22.74
CA PHE A 49 -33.33 21.85 22.28
C PHE A 49 -33.85 21.81 20.83
N ASP A 50 -34.42 22.92 20.36
CA ASP A 50 -34.92 23.07 18.99
C ASP A 50 -33.77 23.41 18.02
N ALA A 51 -32.82 24.24 18.49
CA ALA A 51 -31.74 24.74 17.68
C ALA A 51 -30.61 23.72 17.49
N ALA A 52 -30.23 22.96 18.54
CA ALA A 52 -29.01 22.16 18.54
C ALA A 52 -29.10 20.91 19.43
N VAL A 53 -28.12 20.01 19.23
CA VAL A 53 -27.84 18.92 20.16
C VAL A 53 -27.34 19.53 21.51
N VAL A 54 -27.86 19.02 22.61
CA VAL A 54 -27.48 19.44 23.97
C VAL A 54 -26.84 18.29 24.71
N LEU A 55 -25.63 18.47 25.22
CA LEU A 55 -24.94 17.55 26.12
C LEU A 55 -25.06 18.08 27.57
N VAL A 56 -25.51 17.25 28.49
CA VAL A 56 -25.53 17.52 29.93
C VAL A 56 -24.54 16.60 30.62
N GLU A 57 -23.54 17.17 31.28
CA GLU A 57 -22.55 16.44 32.05
C GLU A 57 -23.12 16.00 33.43
N PRO A 58 -22.53 15.01 34.12
CA PRO A 58 -23.03 14.52 35.42
C PRO A 58 -23.10 15.57 36.51
N ASP A 59 -22.26 16.61 36.41
CA ASP A 59 -22.23 17.77 37.35
C ASP A 59 -23.33 18.81 37.07
N GLY A 60 -24.14 18.60 36.03
CA GLY A 60 -25.24 19.48 35.65
C GLY A 60 -24.88 20.61 34.71
N ARG A 61 -23.61 20.75 34.31
CA ARG A 61 -23.23 21.69 33.25
C ARG A 61 -23.78 21.21 31.91
N PHE A 62 -24.22 22.14 31.09
CA PHE A 62 -24.72 21.80 29.75
C PHE A 62 -23.98 22.58 28.67
N PHE A 63 -23.92 21.97 27.47
CA PHE A 63 -23.25 22.48 26.28
C PHE A 63 -24.15 22.22 25.08
N SER A 64 -24.08 23.08 24.05
CA SER A 64 -24.89 22.95 22.84
C SER A 64 -24.03 23.04 21.59
N GLY A 65 -24.60 22.71 20.42
CA GLY A 65 -23.96 22.91 19.13
C GLY A 65 -22.69 22.09 18.90
N ALA A 66 -21.70 22.67 18.25
CA ALA A 66 -20.42 22.04 18.00
C ALA A 66 -19.66 21.66 19.27
N GLN A 67 -19.75 22.53 20.31
CA GLN A 67 -19.14 22.28 21.61
C GLN A 67 -19.66 20.98 22.24
N ALA A 68 -20.98 20.75 22.21
CA ALA A 68 -21.60 19.54 22.74
C ALA A 68 -21.09 18.30 22.01
N VAL A 69 -20.99 18.35 20.67
CA VAL A 69 -20.49 17.25 19.85
C VAL A 69 -19.02 16.94 20.14
N PHE A 70 -18.16 17.96 20.25
CA PHE A 70 -16.73 17.74 20.51
C PHE A 70 -16.48 17.23 21.93
N ARG A 71 -17.24 17.66 22.92
CA ARG A 71 -17.18 17.11 24.27
C ARG A 71 -17.68 15.68 24.33
N LEU A 72 -18.76 15.35 23.65
CA LEU A 72 -19.24 13.98 23.50
C LEU A 72 -18.17 13.06 22.87
N LEU A 73 -17.54 13.48 21.78
CA LEU A 73 -16.47 12.73 21.13
C LEU A 73 -15.25 12.54 22.05
N ALA A 74 -14.95 13.53 22.91
CA ALA A 74 -13.88 13.43 23.90
C ALA A 74 -14.16 12.35 24.95
N LEU A 75 -15.41 12.20 25.42
CA LEU A 75 -15.84 11.12 26.29
C LEU A 75 -15.64 9.75 25.62
N GLY A 76 -15.82 9.69 24.30
CA GLY A 76 -15.48 8.54 23.47
C GLY A 76 -13.97 8.35 23.23
N GLY A 77 -13.07 9.17 23.85
CA GLY A 77 -11.61 9.07 23.73
C GLY A 77 -10.99 9.79 22.52
N SER A 78 -11.75 10.68 21.84
CA SER A 78 -11.26 11.57 20.79
C SER A 78 -11.18 13.01 21.30
N GLY A 79 -10.18 13.29 22.14
CA GLY A 79 -10.03 14.60 22.81
C GLY A 79 -9.48 15.72 21.92
N PHE A 80 -8.97 15.42 20.74
CA PHE A 80 -8.34 16.40 19.83
C PHE A 80 -9.30 17.56 19.48
N TRP A 81 -10.53 17.27 19.05
CA TRP A 81 -11.49 18.30 18.64
C TRP A 81 -11.92 19.20 19.78
N ARG A 82 -12.06 18.63 20.98
CA ARG A 82 -12.32 19.41 22.20
C ARG A 82 -11.14 20.33 22.50
N ALA A 83 -9.90 19.82 22.48
CA ALA A 83 -8.71 20.63 22.71
C ALA A 83 -8.58 21.74 21.66
N ALA A 84 -8.83 21.45 20.39
CA ALA A 84 -8.85 22.46 19.33
C ALA A 84 -9.90 23.54 19.58
N TYR A 85 -11.11 23.16 20.00
CA TYR A 85 -12.19 24.09 20.33
C TYR A 85 -11.84 25.00 21.54
N GLU A 86 -11.20 24.44 22.57
CA GLU A 86 -10.85 25.16 23.80
C GLU A 86 -9.57 26.02 23.63
N HIS A 87 -8.63 25.69 22.76
CA HIS A 87 -7.30 26.32 22.69
C HIS A 87 -6.98 27.07 21.39
N LEU A 88 -7.70 26.82 20.29
CA LEU A 88 -7.46 27.52 19.02
C LEU A 88 -8.48 28.67 18.84
N PRO A 89 -8.07 29.93 18.86
CA PRO A 89 -9.00 31.09 18.93
C PRO A 89 -10.05 31.17 17.81
N ALA A 90 -9.65 30.81 16.55
CA ALA A 90 -10.56 30.84 15.41
C ALA A 90 -11.43 29.57 15.28
N PHE A 91 -11.08 28.48 15.94
CA PHE A 91 -11.71 27.19 15.71
C PHE A 91 -13.13 27.12 16.32
N ALA A 92 -13.34 27.69 17.49
CA ALA A 92 -14.66 27.70 18.14
C ALA A 92 -15.71 28.44 17.28
N PRO A 93 -15.54 29.73 16.89
CA PRO A 93 -16.53 30.42 16.08
C PRO A 93 -16.73 29.79 14.69
N LEU A 94 -15.67 29.27 14.05
CA LEU A 94 -15.79 28.57 12.77
C LEU A 94 -16.61 27.29 12.91
N SER A 95 -16.39 26.50 13.96
CA SER A 95 -17.09 25.24 14.15
C SER A 95 -18.57 25.46 14.54
N GLU A 96 -18.90 26.47 15.31
CA GLU A 96 -20.31 26.84 15.61
C GLU A 96 -21.02 27.35 14.35
N THR A 97 -20.35 28.18 13.53
CA THR A 97 -20.91 28.63 12.25
C THR A 97 -21.16 27.45 11.32
N ALA A 98 -20.20 26.52 11.21
CA ALA A 98 -20.35 25.31 10.42
C ALA A 98 -21.49 24.42 10.94
N TYR A 99 -21.60 24.27 12.25
CA TYR A 99 -22.69 23.54 12.89
C TYR A 99 -24.06 24.16 12.56
N ALA A 100 -24.22 25.48 12.74
CA ALA A 100 -25.45 26.20 12.42
C ALA A 100 -25.81 26.06 10.92
N PHE A 101 -24.83 26.14 10.02
CA PHE A 101 -25.03 25.94 8.59
C PHE A 101 -25.55 24.53 8.26
N VAL A 102 -24.99 23.48 8.89
CA VAL A 102 -25.45 22.10 8.77
C VAL A 102 -26.85 21.94 9.37
N ALA A 103 -27.10 22.51 10.56
CA ALA A 103 -28.36 22.45 11.27
C ALA A 103 -29.49 23.08 10.44
N ALA A 104 -29.23 24.23 9.81
CA ALA A 104 -30.21 24.90 8.92
C ALA A 104 -30.54 24.10 7.65
N ARG A 105 -29.63 23.21 7.21
CA ARG A 105 -29.75 22.43 5.96
C ARG A 105 -29.79 20.92 6.19
N ARG A 106 -30.37 20.47 7.30
CA ARG A 106 -30.38 19.04 7.74
C ARG A 106 -30.87 18.08 6.65
N ALA A 107 -31.89 18.46 5.84
CA ALA A 107 -32.41 17.63 4.76
C ALA A 107 -31.39 17.40 3.63
N PHE A 108 -30.62 18.43 3.27
CA PHE A 108 -29.54 18.32 2.28
C PHE A 108 -28.42 17.42 2.81
N PHE A 109 -27.92 17.69 4.02
CA PHE A 109 -26.85 16.89 4.63
C PHE A 109 -27.28 15.45 4.93
N SER A 110 -28.57 15.21 5.21
CA SER A 110 -29.13 13.87 5.34
C SER A 110 -29.05 13.08 4.02
N ARG A 111 -29.36 13.72 2.88
CA ARG A 111 -29.22 13.10 1.55
C ARG A 111 -27.76 12.87 1.19
N ALA A 112 -26.90 13.85 1.45
CA ALA A 112 -25.46 13.74 1.23
C ALA A 112 -24.84 12.60 2.07
N ALA A 113 -25.16 12.54 3.36
CA ALA A 113 -24.69 11.47 4.25
C ALA A 113 -25.13 10.09 3.74
N ARG A 114 -26.37 9.92 3.27
CA ARG A 114 -26.86 8.68 2.67
C ARG A 114 -26.09 8.29 1.41
N ARG A 115 -25.80 9.27 0.53
CA ARG A 115 -25.02 9.01 -0.69
C ARG A 115 -23.57 8.60 -0.39
N LEU A 116 -22.96 9.21 0.64
CA LEU A 116 -21.55 9.02 0.98
C LEU A 116 -21.31 7.79 1.86
N TYR A 117 -22.16 7.56 2.86
CA TYR A 117 -21.98 6.49 3.84
C TYR A 117 -22.92 5.30 3.66
N GLY A 118 -24.06 5.49 2.96
CA GLY A 118 -25.18 4.56 2.95
C GLY A 118 -26.18 4.90 4.07
N ASP A 119 -27.13 3.98 4.30
CA ASP A 119 -28.20 4.18 5.28
C ASP A 119 -27.71 4.03 6.74
N ASP A 120 -26.65 3.27 6.95
CA ASP A 120 -26.04 3.01 8.25
C ASP A 120 -24.73 3.79 8.44
N LEU A 121 -24.76 4.78 9.34
CA LEU A 121 -23.59 5.60 9.71
C LEU A 121 -22.74 5.00 10.84
N ARG A 122 -23.17 3.89 11.45
CA ARG A 122 -22.40 3.26 12.53
C ARG A 122 -21.01 2.87 12.05
N PRO A 123 -19.98 3.01 12.87
CA PRO A 123 -18.64 2.52 12.55
C PRO A 123 -18.71 1.02 12.26
N ALA A 124 -18.06 0.59 11.19
CA ALA A 124 -17.87 -0.82 10.91
C ALA A 124 -16.50 -1.25 11.43
N SER A 125 -16.38 -2.51 11.83
CA SER A 125 -15.09 -3.14 12.11
C SER A 125 -14.21 -3.16 10.86
N THR A 126 -12.91 -3.15 11.07
CA THR A 126 -11.88 -3.37 10.04
C THR A 126 -11.00 -4.59 10.36
N ARG A 127 -11.41 -5.40 11.33
CA ARG A 127 -10.67 -6.60 11.77
C ARG A 127 -10.65 -7.68 10.70
N GLY A 128 -11.79 -7.91 10.06
CA GLY A 128 -11.90 -8.84 8.94
C GLY A 128 -11.11 -8.36 7.73
N ALA A 129 -11.24 -7.08 7.35
CA ALA A 129 -10.46 -6.46 6.28
C ALA A 129 -8.94 -6.56 6.56
N ARG A 130 -8.52 -6.33 7.82
CA ARG A 130 -7.15 -6.57 8.27
C ARG A 130 -6.72 -8.01 8.05
N ALA A 131 -7.56 -8.98 8.44
CA ALA A 131 -7.23 -10.40 8.29
C ALA A 131 -7.07 -10.79 6.81
N VAL A 132 -7.94 -10.30 5.94
CA VAL A 132 -7.84 -10.52 4.49
C VAL A 132 -6.56 -9.90 3.93
N PHE A 133 -6.25 -8.65 4.29
CA PHE A 133 -5.01 -7.98 3.86
C PHE A 133 -3.77 -8.75 4.32
N LEU A 134 -3.69 -9.13 5.60
CA LEU A 134 -2.55 -9.86 6.15
C LEU A 134 -2.41 -11.26 5.53
N GLY A 135 -3.50 -11.92 5.21
CA GLY A 135 -3.49 -13.20 4.49
C GLY A 135 -2.92 -13.05 3.08
N LEU A 136 -3.38 -12.05 2.31
CA LEU A 136 -2.85 -11.77 0.97
C LEU A 136 -1.39 -11.30 1.00
N LEU A 137 -1.01 -10.53 2.00
CA LEU A 137 0.39 -10.13 2.21
C LEU A 137 1.27 -11.36 2.50
N ALA A 138 0.80 -12.29 3.32
CA ALA A 138 1.50 -13.55 3.58
C ALA A 138 1.65 -14.41 2.31
N ILE A 139 0.58 -14.52 1.50
CA ILE A 139 0.65 -15.18 0.18
C ILE A 139 1.65 -14.47 -0.74
N THR A 140 1.69 -13.13 -0.72
CA THR A 140 2.66 -12.37 -1.51
C THR A 140 4.10 -12.66 -1.09
N TYR A 141 4.40 -12.70 0.22
CA TYR A 141 5.71 -13.11 0.72
C TYR A 141 6.06 -14.55 0.33
N PHE A 142 5.09 -15.47 0.43
CA PHE A 142 5.29 -16.84 -0.02
C PHE A 142 5.69 -16.91 -1.50
N CYS A 143 4.94 -16.21 -2.37
CA CYS A 143 5.25 -16.15 -3.80
C CYS A 143 6.64 -15.53 -4.06
N ALA A 144 7.00 -14.47 -3.33
CA ALA A 144 8.28 -13.80 -3.45
C ALA A 144 9.44 -14.76 -3.11
N PHE A 145 9.39 -15.42 -1.94
CA PHE A 145 10.44 -16.35 -1.50
C PHE A 145 10.47 -17.65 -2.32
N ALA A 146 9.31 -18.24 -2.62
CA ALA A 146 9.23 -19.46 -3.43
C ALA A 146 9.74 -19.23 -4.87
N SER A 147 9.40 -18.08 -5.47
CA SER A 147 9.93 -17.69 -6.77
C SER A 147 11.45 -17.52 -6.73
N LEU A 148 11.97 -16.91 -5.68
CA LEU A 148 13.40 -16.65 -5.53
C LEU A 148 14.18 -17.94 -5.25
N TRP A 149 13.64 -18.87 -4.45
CA TRP A 149 14.26 -20.17 -4.15
C TRP A 149 14.82 -20.87 -5.38
N SER A 150 14.05 -20.87 -6.46
CA SER A 150 14.44 -21.57 -7.69
C SER A 150 15.49 -20.84 -8.55
N GLN A 151 15.86 -19.61 -8.18
CA GLN A 151 16.72 -18.72 -8.98
C GLN A 151 17.94 -18.22 -8.20
N ILE A 152 17.88 -18.22 -6.85
CA ILE A 152 18.81 -17.48 -6.01
C ILE A 152 20.26 -17.91 -6.18
N ASP A 153 20.53 -19.20 -6.40
CA ASP A 153 21.90 -19.70 -6.62
C ASP A 153 22.50 -19.13 -7.90
N GLY A 154 21.76 -19.22 -9.00
CA GLY A 154 22.22 -18.72 -10.30
C GLY A 154 22.35 -17.20 -10.34
N LEU A 155 21.59 -16.47 -9.50
CA LEU A 155 21.64 -15.02 -9.44
C LEU A 155 22.70 -14.52 -8.47
N LEU A 156 22.67 -14.98 -7.20
CA LEU A 156 23.39 -14.42 -6.06
C LEU A 156 24.34 -15.41 -5.37
N GLY A 157 24.29 -16.69 -5.74
CA GLY A 157 25.15 -17.74 -5.19
C GLY A 157 26.64 -17.48 -5.46
N PRO A 158 27.55 -18.26 -4.86
CA PRO A 158 29.00 -18.10 -5.07
C PRO A 158 29.42 -18.16 -6.54
N ASP A 159 28.75 -19.02 -7.31
CA ASP A 159 28.94 -19.17 -8.76
C ASP A 159 27.82 -18.49 -9.58
N GLY A 160 27.02 -17.67 -8.96
CA GLY A 160 25.95 -16.90 -9.59
C GLY A 160 26.46 -15.72 -10.42
N ILE A 161 25.53 -15.04 -11.08
CA ILE A 161 25.83 -13.88 -11.93
C ILE A 161 26.42 -12.73 -11.09
N LEU A 162 25.78 -12.39 -9.95
CA LEU A 162 26.19 -11.33 -9.03
C LEU A 162 26.33 -11.89 -7.61
N PRO A 163 27.47 -12.53 -7.26
CA PRO A 163 27.63 -13.19 -5.98
C PRO A 163 27.47 -12.23 -4.78
N ALA A 164 26.54 -12.54 -3.88
CA ALA A 164 26.23 -11.73 -2.70
C ALA A 164 27.46 -11.55 -1.78
N ALA A 165 28.30 -12.57 -1.61
CA ALA A 165 29.51 -12.49 -0.79
C ALA A 165 30.47 -11.42 -1.33
N ARG A 166 30.72 -11.41 -2.64
CA ARG A 166 31.60 -10.40 -3.28
C ARG A 166 31.07 -9.00 -3.15
N TYR A 167 29.74 -8.83 -3.29
CA TYR A 167 29.10 -7.53 -3.08
C TYR A 167 29.32 -7.02 -1.65
N LEU A 168 29.10 -7.86 -0.64
CA LEU A 168 29.31 -7.50 0.76
C LEU A 168 30.79 -7.17 1.06
N GLU A 169 31.74 -7.95 0.53
CA GLU A 169 33.16 -7.68 0.65
C GLU A 169 33.54 -6.32 0.04
N ALA A 170 33.05 -6.01 -1.15
CA ALA A 170 33.26 -4.73 -1.83
C ALA A 170 32.64 -3.57 -1.03
N ALA A 171 31.41 -3.72 -0.54
CA ALA A 171 30.76 -2.73 0.31
C ALA A 171 31.56 -2.45 1.59
N ARG A 172 32.07 -3.50 2.25
CA ARG A 172 32.91 -3.35 3.44
C ARG A 172 34.25 -2.67 3.14
N ALA A 173 34.87 -3.00 2.01
CA ALA A 173 36.12 -2.37 1.59
C ALA A 173 35.95 -0.87 1.32
N GLN A 174 34.81 -0.46 0.74
CA GLN A 174 34.53 0.94 0.39
C GLN A 174 34.04 1.78 1.57
N LEU A 175 33.16 1.23 2.40
CA LEU A 175 32.42 1.97 3.43
C LEU A 175 32.87 1.66 4.87
N GLY A 176 33.75 0.68 5.06
CA GLY A 176 34.17 0.24 6.37
C GLY A 176 32.99 -0.22 7.24
N ALA A 177 32.92 0.25 8.48
CA ALA A 177 31.81 -0.08 9.39
C ALA A 177 30.45 0.48 8.94
N ALA A 178 30.41 1.52 8.13
CA ALA A 178 29.15 2.09 7.63
C ALA A 178 28.43 1.13 6.65
N ALA A 179 29.14 0.15 6.09
CA ALA A 179 28.56 -0.87 5.21
C ALA A 179 27.40 -1.64 5.86
N TYR A 180 27.46 -1.92 7.16
CA TYR A 180 26.41 -2.65 7.89
C TYR A 180 25.08 -1.87 7.95
N LEU A 181 25.16 -0.54 7.97
CA LEU A 181 23.96 0.33 7.94
C LEU A 181 23.49 0.60 6.51
N ALA A 182 24.41 0.69 5.55
CA ALA A 182 24.09 0.93 4.14
C ALA A 182 23.50 -0.32 3.46
N VAL A 183 23.93 -1.52 3.90
CA VAL A 183 23.48 -2.82 3.39
C VAL A 183 22.96 -3.65 4.58
N PRO A 184 21.74 -3.38 5.08
CA PRO A 184 21.17 -4.06 6.24
C PRO A 184 20.78 -5.50 5.88
N SER A 185 21.67 -6.46 6.08
CA SER A 185 21.48 -7.83 5.67
C SER A 185 21.97 -8.84 6.70
N ALA A 186 21.23 -9.92 6.90
CA ALA A 186 21.65 -11.07 7.69
C ALA A 186 22.82 -11.84 7.02
N PHE A 187 23.05 -11.64 5.72
CA PHE A 187 24.12 -12.32 4.98
C PHE A 187 25.52 -11.83 5.31
N TRP A 188 25.67 -10.81 6.14
CA TRP A 188 26.95 -10.51 6.80
C TRP A 188 27.47 -11.64 7.69
N LEU A 189 26.57 -12.53 8.17
CA LEU A 189 26.94 -13.74 8.92
C LEU A 189 27.43 -14.87 8.01
N GLY A 190 27.17 -14.79 6.71
CA GLY A 190 27.58 -15.74 5.69
C GLY A 190 26.62 -15.75 4.51
N ALA A 191 27.14 -15.63 3.30
CA ALA A 191 26.40 -15.59 2.04
C ALA A 191 26.67 -16.83 1.15
N SER A 192 26.74 -18.03 1.77
CA SER A 192 26.86 -19.30 1.03
C SER A 192 25.56 -19.64 0.28
N ALA A 193 25.64 -20.52 -0.73
CA ALA A 193 24.47 -21.04 -1.42
C ALA A 193 23.44 -21.63 -0.45
N ALA A 194 23.89 -22.37 0.56
CA ALA A 194 23.04 -22.94 1.58
C ALA A 194 22.34 -21.86 2.43
N ALA A 195 23.03 -20.79 2.82
CA ALA A 195 22.46 -19.69 3.58
C ALA A 195 21.40 -18.93 2.77
N LEU A 196 21.64 -18.64 1.51
CA LEU A 196 20.71 -18.01 0.58
C LEU A 196 19.44 -18.85 0.41
N LYS A 197 19.58 -20.15 0.17
CA LYS A 197 18.44 -21.09 0.08
C LYS A 197 17.70 -21.20 1.41
N ALA A 198 18.42 -21.32 2.52
CA ALA A 198 17.80 -21.41 3.84
C ALA A 198 16.95 -20.18 4.16
N ALA A 199 17.41 -18.98 3.77
CA ALA A 199 16.63 -17.76 3.94
C ALA A 199 15.32 -17.79 3.13
N CYS A 200 15.37 -18.28 1.87
CA CYS A 200 14.17 -18.44 1.06
C CYS A 200 13.21 -19.48 1.64
N ALA A 201 13.73 -20.61 2.12
CA ALA A 201 12.92 -21.65 2.76
C ALA A 201 12.26 -21.16 4.05
N ALA A 202 13.05 -20.50 4.92
CA ALA A 202 12.54 -19.92 6.16
C ALA A 202 11.47 -18.86 5.87
N GLY A 203 11.70 -18.00 4.86
CA GLY A 203 10.72 -17.02 4.40
C GLY A 203 9.42 -17.66 3.94
N ALA A 204 9.48 -18.71 3.12
CA ALA A 204 8.29 -19.42 2.66
C ALA A 204 7.54 -20.09 3.84
N ALA A 205 8.26 -20.73 4.78
CA ALA A 205 7.67 -21.33 5.96
C ALA A 205 7.02 -20.30 6.90
N LEU A 206 7.68 -19.19 7.16
CA LEU A 206 7.13 -18.09 7.97
C LEU A 206 5.89 -17.46 7.32
N ALA A 207 5.86 -17.38 5.98
CA ALA A 207 4.69 -16.89 5.25
C ALA A 207 3.48 -17.81 5.44
N VAL A 208 3.69 -19.14 5.45
CA VAL A 208 2.63 -20.12 5.77
C VAL A 208 2.15 -19.96 7.21
N LEU A 209 3.05 -19.80 8.18
CA LEU A 209 2.67 -19.55 9.59
C LEU A 209 1.85 -18.25 9.73
N ALA A 210 2.29 -17.18 9.07
CA ALA A 210 1.57 -15.92 9.07
C ALA A 210 0.18 -16.04 8.42
N LEU A 211 0.05 -16.83 7.33
CA LEU A 211 -1.21 -17.11 6.66
C LEU A 211 -2.17 -17.89 7.57
N CYS A 212 -1.66 -18.86 8.32
CA CYS A 212 -2.43 -19.62 9.31
C CYS A 212 -2.81 -18.79 10.55
N GLY A 213 -2.34 -17.55 10.68
CA GLY A 213 -2.60 -16.68 11.83
C GLY A 213 -1.87 -17.11 13.11
N ILE A 214 -0.78 -17.87 12.97
CA ILE A 214 0.05 -18.34 14.09
C ILE A 214 1.24 -17.38 14.24
N ALA A 215 1.40 -16.81 15.44
CA ALA A 215 2.45 -15.84 15.77
C ALA A 215 2.64 -14.78 14.66
N GLN A 216 1.54 -14.26 14.13
CA GLN A 216 1.51 -13.49 12.88
C GLN A 216 2.39 -12.23 12.95
N GLY A 217 2.43 -11.54 14.10
CA GLY A 217 3.29 -10.38 14.31
C GLY A 217 4.78 -10.71 14.22
N PRO A 218 5.31 -11.63 15.06
CA PRO A 218 6.69 -12.10 14.97
C PRO A 218 7.05 -12.67 13.60
N ALA A 219 6.15 -13.47 12.98
CA ALA A 219 6.38 -14.04 11.66
C ALA A 219 6.52 -12.95 10.57
N LEU A 220 5.66 -11.94 10.58
CA LEU A 220 5.76 -10.81 9.63
C LEU A 220 7.01 -9.97 9.86
N LEU A 221 7.43 -9.75 11.11
CA LEU A 221 8.68 -9.06 11.39
C LEU A 221 9.88 -9.84 10.83
N ALA A 222 9.92 -11.15 11.04
CA ALA A 222 10.96 -12.00 10.50
C ALA A 222 10.92 -12.07 8.96
N LEU A 223 9.74 -12.14 8.34
CA LEU A 223 9.55 -12.06 6.89
C LEU A 223 10.10 -10.77 6.32
N TRP A 224 9.77 -9.63 6.94
CA TRP A 224 10.27 -8.33 6.53
C TRP A 224 11.80 -8.27 6.63
N ALA A 225 12.37 -8.70 7.74
CA ALA A 225 13.82 -8.68 7.96
C ALA A 225 14.58 -9.61 7.00
N LEU A 226 14.05 -10.82 6.73
CA LEU A 226 14.63 -11.74 5.76
C LEU A 226 14.53 -11.19 4.33
N TYR A 227 13.38 -10.61 3.97
CA TYR A 227 13.21 -10.05 2.64
C TYR A 227 14.09 -8.83 2.42
N LEU A 228 14.20 -7.94 3.42
CA LEU A 228 15.16 -6.83 3.42
C LEU A 228 16.59 -7.34 3.24
N SER A 229 16.96 -8.41 3.94
CA SER A 229 18.31 -9.01 3.83
C SER A 229 18.62 -9.47 2.41
N VAL A 230 17.64 -10.09 1.74
CA VAL A 230 17.81 -10.55 0.36
C VAL A 230 17.80 -9.39 -0.63
N VAL A 231 16.92 -8.40 -0.45
CA VAL A 231 16.87 -7.20 -1.31
C VAL A 231 18.17 -6.41 -1.20
N ALA A 232 18.71 -6.25 0.00
CA ALA A 232 19.94 -5.50 0.25
C ALA A 232 21.17 -6.06 -0.48
N VAL A 233 21.22 -7.38 -0.74
CA VAL A 233 22.31 -8.01 -1.50
C VAL A 233 21.92 -8.38 -2.93
N GLY A 234 20.66 -8.14 -3.28
CA GLY A 234 20.06 -8.59 -4.54
C GLY A 234 20.44 -7.79 -5.76
N GLN A 235 21.09 -6.64 -5.54
CA GLN A 235 21.60 -5.76 -6.59
C GLN A 235 20.53 -5.52 -7.67
N GLU A 236 20.85 -5.57 -8.96
CA GLU A 236 19.93 -5.33 -10.07
C GLU A 236 18.76 -6.32 -10.09
N PHE A 237 18.95 -7.56 -9.63
CA PHE A 237 17.90 -8.59 -9.67
C PHE A 237 16.77 -8.38 -8.67
N LEU A 238 16.96 -7.56 -7.62
CA LEU A 238 15.96 -7.24 -6.61
C LEU A 238 15.70 -5.72 -6.46
N SER A 239 16.04 -4.94 -7.47
CA SER A 239 15.83 -3.48 -7.50
C SER A 239 14.46 -3.04 -8.03
N PHE A 240 13.52 -3.96 -8.18
CA PHE A 240 12.22 -3.67 -8.78
C PHE A 240 11.25 -3.00 -7.81
N GLN A 241 10.31 -2.23 -8.36
CA GLN A 241 9.29 -1.51 -7.58
C GLN A 241 8.47 -2.42 -6.65
N TRP A 242 8.15 -3.64 -7.05
CA TRP A 242 7.40 -4.57 -6.19
C TRP A 242 8.19 -5.09 -5.00
N ASP A 243 9.52 -5.15 -5.09
CA ASP A 243 10.35 -5.55 -3.97
C ASP A 243 10.34 -4.49 -2.86
N VAL A 244 10.52 -3.22 -3.22
CA VAL A 244 10.46 -2.12 -2.25
C VAL A 244 9.04 -1.85 -1.76
N LEU A 245 8.01 -2.09 -2.60
CA LEU A 245 6.61 -2.02 -2.19
C LEU A 245 6.27 -3.10 -1.16
N LEU A 246 6.79 -4.32 -1.32
CA LEU A 246 6.59 -5.40 -0.36
C LEU A 246 7.25 -5.09 0.99
N LEU A 247 8.42 -4.46 0.98
CA LEU A 247 9.10 -4.00 2.19
C LEU A 247 8.31 -2.88 2.89
N GLU A 248 7.87 -1.85 2.19
CA GLU A 248 7.09 -0.75 2.78
C GLU A 248 5.73 -1.26 3.30
N ALA A 249 4.99 -2.05 2.50
CA ALA A 249 3.72 -2.63 2.92
C ALA A 249 3.88 -3.60 4.10
N GLY A 250 4.93 -4.42 4.08
CA GLY A 250 5.26 -5.35 5.16
C GLY A 250 5.56 -4.65 6.48
N PHE A 251 6.35 -3.56 6.43
CA PHE A 251 6.62 -2.77 7.63
C PHE A 251 5.36 -2.08 8.17
N LEU A 252 4.55 -1.48 7.30
CA LEU A 252 3.28 -0.88 7.70
C LEU A 252 2.30 -1.91 8.29
N ALA A 253 2.33 -3.15 7.81
CA ALA A 253 1.53 -4.23 8.35
C ALA A 253 1.85 -4.53 9.82
N LEU A 254 3.10 -4.32 10.29
CA LEU A 254 3.50 -4.49 11.69
C LEU A 254 2.74 -3.55 12.65
N LEU A 255 2.27 -2.40 12.16
CA LEU A 255 1.48 -1.45 12.94
C LEU A 255 0.05 -1.96 13.23
N ILE A 256 -0.46 -2.85 12.37
CA ILE A 256 -1.85 -3.31 12.45
C ILE A 256 -2.00 -4.79 12.80
N VAL A 257 -0.92 -5.59 12.66
CA VAL A 257 -0.94 -7.04 12.89
C VAL A 257 -1.27 -7.38 14.36
N PRO A 258 -1.99 -8.49 14.63
CA PRO A 258 -2.07 -9.06 15.98
C PRO A 258 -0.70 -9.58 16.45
N TRP A 259 -0.40 -9.34 17.74
CA TRP A 259 0.85 -9.84 18.36
C TRP A 259 0.61 -11.04 19.28
N GLU A 260 -0.63 -11.46 19.38
CA GLU A 260 -1.04 -12.69 20.07
C GLU A 260 -0.54 -13.93 19.29
N ILE A 261 -0.23 -15.03 20.00
CA ILE A 261 0.23 -16.28 19.35
C ILE A 261 -0.82 -16.78 18.35
N PHE A 262 -2.10 -16.70 18.71
CA PHE A 262 -3.19 -17.05 17.80
C PHE A 262 -4.00 -15.80 17.46
N ASN A 263 -4.05 -15.47 16.18
CA ASN A 263 -4.77 -14.28 15.66
C ASN A 263 -6.26 -14.25 16.08
N SER A 264 -6.90 -15.41 16.18
CA SER A 264 -8.30 -15.55 16.60
C SER A 264 -8.60 -14.98 18.00
N ARG A 265 -7.59 -14.79 18.84
CA ARG A 265 -7.71 -14.21 20.19
C ARG A 265 -7.69 -12.69 20.21
N ASP A 266 -7.19 -12.02 19.15
CA ASP A 266 -7.17 -10.55 19.08
C ASP A 266 -8.56 -10.01 18.71
N ARG A 267 -9.27 -9.49 19.72
CA ARG A 267 -10.58 -8.84 19.56
C ARG A 267 -10.48 -7.32 19.33
N ARG A 268 -9.26 -6.78 19.25
CA ARG A 268 -9.04 -5.33 19.12
C ARG A 268 -9.08 -4.89 17.68
N GLU A 269 -9.66 -3.70 17.45
CA GLU A 269 -9.53 -3.00 16.18
C GLU A 269 -8.06 -2.63 15.93
N PRO A 270 -7.58 -2.68 14.67
CA PRO A 270 -6.26 -2.17 14.35
C PRO A 270 -6.19 -0.67 14.64
N PRO A 271 -5.01 -0.11 14.95
CA PRO A 271 -4.83 1.34 15.05
C PRO A 271 -5.32 2.02 13.75
N ALA A 272 -6.29 2.93 13.88
CA ALA A 272 -6.89 3.60 12.72
C ALA A 272 -5.84 4.32 11.85
N LEU A 273 -4.82 4.91 12.49
CA LEU A 273 -3.71 5.56 11.78
C LEU A 273 -2.86 4.55 11.00
N GLY A 274 -2.63 3.35 11.54
CA GLY A 274 -1.92 2.28 10.82
C GLY A 274 -2.68 1.85 9.55
N VAL A 275 -3.99 1.68 9.65
CA VAL A 275 -4.85 1.40 8.48
C VAL A 275 -4.81 2.56 7.48
N TRP A 276 -4.82 3.80 7.98
CA TRP A 276 -4.75 4.99 7.14
C TRP A 276 -3.42 5.09 6.39
N LEU A 277 -2.30 4.73 7.03
CA LEU A 277 -0.98 4.70 6.36
C LEU A 277 -0.94 3.69 5.20
N LEU A 278 -1.54 2.52 5.35
CA LEU A 278 -1.67 1.54 4.26
C LEU A 278 -2.54 2.07 3.12
N ARG A 279 -3.64 2.75 3.42
CA ARG A 279 -4.49 3.44 2.43
C ARG A 279 -3.72 4.56 1.73
N PHE A 280 -2.90 5.29 2.46
CA PHE A 280 -2.06 6.33 1.90
C PHE A 280 -0.97 5.75 1.00
N LEU A 281 -0.37 4.60 1.36
CA LEU A 281 0.54 3.86 0.48
C LEU A 281 -0.17 3.43 -0.82
N ALA A 282 -1.38 2.88 -0.74
CA ALA A 282 -2.18 2.55 -1.93
C ALA A 282 -2.49 3.78 -2.79
N ALA A 283 -2.82 4.92 -2.17
CA ALA A 283 -3.05 6.19 -2.88
C ALA A 283 -1.79 6.69 -3.57
N ARG A 284 -0.63 6.66 -2.89
CA ARG A 284 0.66 7.05 -3.46
C ARG A 284 1.05 6.17 -4.64
N LEU A 285 0.92 4.85 -4.50
CA LEU A 285 1.21 3.90 -5.56
C LEU A 285 0.48 4.26 -6.86
N MET A 286 -0.80 4.60 -6.78
CA MET A 286 -1.59 4.99 -7.94
C MET A 286 -1.25 6.38 -8.43
N LEU A 287 -1.25 7.36 -7.51
CA LEU A 287 -1.05 8.76 -7.87
C LEU A 287 0.33 9.02 -8.46
N GLU A 288 1.39 8.49 -7.86
CA GLU A 288 2.75 8.61 -8.37
C GLU A 288 2.88 7.91 -9.73
N SER A 289 2.23 6.74 -9.94
CA SER A 289 2.23 6.06 -11.25
C SER A 289 1.60 6.91 -12.36
N GLY A 290 0.50 7.61 -12.09
CA GLY A 290 -0.12 8.53 -13.06
C GLY A 290 0.71 9.80 -13.28
N LEU A 291 1.23 10.38 -12.18
CA LEU A 291 2.02 11.62 -12.24
C LEU A 291 3.34 11.44 -13.01
N VAL A 292 4.07 10.35 -12.83
CA VAL A 292 5.31 10.11 -13.58
C VAL A 292 5.06 10.00 -15.08
N LYS A 293 3.95 9.38 -15.50
CA LYS A 293 3.55 9.28 -16.91
C LYS A 293 3.24 10.65 -17.52
N LEU A 294 2.48 11.48 -16.81
CA LEU A 294 2.18 12.85 -17.25
C LEU A 294 3.40 13.76 -17.22
N GLY A 295 4.23 13.65 -16.17
CA GLY A 295 5.42 14.45 -15.96
C GLY A 295 6.59 14.10 -16.86
N SER A 296 6.63 12.89 -17.44
CA SER A 296 7.71 12.41 -18.30
C SER A 296 7.88 13.23 -19.59
N GLY A 297 6.80 13.82 -20.08
CA GLY A 297 6.79 14.49 -21.38
C GLY A 297 6.62 13.54 -22.57
N ASP A 298 6.47 12.24 -22.36
CA ASP A 298 6.26 11.26 -23.42
C ASP A 298 4.96 11.52 -24.17
N ARG A 299 5.09 11.67 -25.51
CA ARG A 299 3.96 11.95 -26.39
C ARG A 299 2.94 10.82 -26.41
N THR A 300 3.37 9.56 -26.29
CA THR A 300 2.45 8.43 -26.35
C THR A 300 1.42 8.47 -25.20
N TRP A 301 1.83 8.91 -24.00
CA TRP A 301 0.92 9.14 -22.88
C TRP A 301 0.01 10.34 -23.10
N ARG A 302 0.55 11.44 -23.63
CA ARG A 302 -0.23 12.68 -23.89
C ARG A 302 -1.27 12.46 -24.99
N ASP A 303 -0.92 11.72 -26.03
CA ASP A 303 -1.81 11.41 -27.16
C ASP A 303 -2.72 10.22 -26.90
N LEU A 304 -2.64 9.61 -25.68
CA LEU A 304 -3.38 8.42 -25.25
C LEU A 304 -3.10 7.20 -26.14
N THR A 305 -1.94 7.12 -26.77
CA THR A 305 -1.54 6.02 -27.67
C THR A 305 -0.59 5.01 -27.01
N ALA A 306 -0.18 5.21 -25.76
CA ALA A 306 0.79 4.39 -25.08
C ALA A 306 0.44 2.88 -25.08
N LEU A 307 -0.84 2.52 -24.92
CA LEU A 307 -1.28 1.12 -24.91
C LEU A 307 -1.18 0.44 -26.28
N THR A 308 -1.12 1.21 -27.39
CA THR A 308 -0.88 0.62 -28.73
C THR A 308 0.51 0.01 -28.84
N PHE A 309 1.45 0.42 -28.01
CA PHE A 309 2.81 -0.11 -27.94
C PHE A 309 3.00 -1.08 -26.77
N HIS A 310 2.41 -0.75 -25.61
CA HIS A 310 2.67 -1.42 -24.34
C HIS A 310 2.52 -2.94 -24.41
N TYR A 311 1.44 -3.44 -25.00
CA TYR A 311 1.12 -4.88 -24.97
C TYR A 311 2.15 -5.74 -25.68
N GLN A 312 2.85 -5.22 -26.69
CA GLN A 312 3.93 -5.92 -27.40
C GLN A 312 5.31 -5.61 -26.86
N THR A 313 5.53 -4.44 -26.25
CA THR A 313 6.86 -3.99 -25.81
C THR A 313 7.13 -4.22 -24.32
N GLN A 314 6.12 -4.58 -23.51
CA GLN A 314 6.31 -4.88 -22.09
C GLN A 314 7.25 -6.08 -21.87
N PRO A 315 7.95 -6.18 -20.72
CA PRO A 315 8.98 -7.20 -20.50
C PRO A 315 8.52 -8.64 -20.77
N LEU A 316 7.44 -9.06 -20.12
CA LEU A 316 6.89 -10.41 -20.27
C LEU A 316 5.37 -10.31 -20.60
N PRO A 317 5.02 -10.18 -21.88
CA PRO A 317 3.62 -10.16 -22.31
C PRO A 317 2.94 -11.50 -22.03
N THR A 318 1.60 -11.47 -21.94
CA THR A 318 0.77 -12.67 -21.95
C THR A 318 0.09 -12.83 -23.31
N TRP A 319 -0.49 -13.98 -23.55
CA TRP A 319 -1.28 -14.18 -24.77
C TRP A 319 -2.57 -13.33 -24.78
N LEU A 320 -3.13 -12.94 -23.62
CA LEU A 320 -4.23 -11.98 -23.56
C LEU A 320 -3.74 -10.56 -23.88
N GLY A 321 -2.49 -10.22 -23.58
CA GLY A 321 -1.86 -8.97 -24.03
C GLY A 321 -1.84 -8.86 -25.55
N TRP A 322 -1.61 -9.97 -26.26
CA TRP A 322 -1.68 -9.99 -27.72
C TRP A 322 -3.10 -9.64 -28.23
N TRP A 323 -4.14 -10.21 -27.62
CA TRP A 323 -5.54 -9.86 -27.98
C TRP A 323 -5.88 -8.40 -27.64
N ALA A 324 -5.40 -7.91 -26.49
CA ALA A 324 -5.58 -6.52 -26.12
C ALA A 324 -4.88 -5.56 -27.11
N HIS A 325 -3.76 -5.97 -27.68
CA HIS A 325 -3.05 -5.21 -28.72
C HIS A 325 -3.88 -5.07 -30.02
N GLN A 326 -4.74 -6.05 -30.35
CA GLN A 326 -5.60 -6.04 -31.54
C GLN A 326 -6.82 -5.12 -31.41
N LEU A 327 -7.06 -4.53 -30.24
CA LEU A 327 -8.18 -3.62 -30.04
C LEU A 327 -8.05 -2.38 -30.95
N PRO A 328 -9.17 -1.86 -31.48
CA PRO A 328 -9.14 -0.68 -32.34
C PRO A 328 -8.64 0.56 -31.57
N LEU A 329 -8.08 1.51 -32.29
CA LEU A 329 -7.42 2.69 -31.71
C LEU A 329 -8.29 3.46 -30.71
N TRP A 330 -9.59 3.59 -30.97
CA TRP A 330 -10.51 4.25 -30.03
C TRP A 330 -10.59 3.54 -28.68
N ALA A 331 -10.59 2.21 -28.68
CA ALA A 331 -10.61 1.41 -27.46
C ALA A 331 -9.27 1.49 -26.71
N GLN A 332 -8.14 1.50 -27.43
CA GLN A 332 -6.80 1.71 -26.84
C GLN A 332 -6.73 3.09 -26.16
N LYS A 333 -7.16 4.16 -26.85
CA LYS A 333 -7.19 5.52 -26.28
C LYS A 333 -8.16 5.61 -25.10
N GLY A 334 -9.35 5.00 -25.19
CA GLY A 334 -10.30 4.94 -24.09
C GLY A 334 -9.75 4.21 -22.86
N SER A 335 -9.04 3.09 -23.09
CA SER A 335 -8.37 2.34 -22.02
C SER A 335 -7.24 3.16 -21.36
N CYS A 336 -6.48 3.91 -22.15
CA CYS A 336 -5.45 4.81 -21.62
C CYS A 336 -6.04 5.95 -20.79
N ALA A 337 -7.15 6.56 -21.24
CA ALA A 337 -7.88 7.58 -20.47
C ALA A 337 -8.46 7.01 -19.17
N ALA A 338 -9.02 5.79 -19.21
CA ALA A 338 -9.54 5.09 -18.03
C ALA A 338 -8.41 4.77 -17.03
N LEU A 339 -7.23 4.36 -17.51
CA LEU A 339 -6.04 4.17 -16.68
C LEU A 339 -5.69 5.45 -15.93
N PHE A 340 -5.60 6.59 -16.60
CA PHE A 340 -5.35 7.87 -15.93
C PHE A 340 -6.45 8.26 -14.95
N ALA A 341 -7.72 7.99 -15.26
CA ALA A 341 -8.82 8.23 -14.31
C ALA A 341 -8.65 7.41 -13.04
N VAL A 342 -8.22 6.15 -13.14
CA VAL A 342 -7.95 5.29 -11.98
C VAL A 342 -6.68 5.72 -11.25
N GLU A 343 -5.61 6.05 -11.94
CA GLU A 343 -4.34 6.42 -11.31
C GLU A 343 -4.36 7.81 -10.65
N LEU A 344 -5.10 8.79 -11.20
CA LEU A 344 -5.08 10.17 -10.74
C LEU A 344 -6.34 10.58 -9.95
N ALA A 345 -7.54 10.17 -10.39
CA ALA A 345 -8.77 10.61 -9.76
C ALA A 345 -9.23 9.66 -8.63
N ALA A 346 -9.10 8.33 -8.80
CA ALA A 346 -9.52 7.39 -7.76
C ALA A 346 -8.78 7.57 -6.42
N PRO A 347 -7.46 7.88 -6.36
CA PRO A 347 -6.77 8.12 -5.10
C PRO A 347 -7.38 9.25 -4.25
N LEU A 348 -7.97 10.27 -4.88
CA LEU A 348 -8.65 11.36 -4.18
C LEU A 348 -9.86 10.85 -3.38
N LEU A 349 -10.46 9.74 -3.80
CA LEU A 349 -11.59 9.11 -3.13
C LEU A 349 -11.17 8.25 -1.93
N PHE A 350 -9.89 7.93 -1.74
CA PHE A 350 -9.41 7.03 -0.68
C PHE A 350 -9.62 7.62 0.72
N ALA A 351 -9.54 8.94 0.84
CA ALA A 351 -9.81 9.65 2.09
C ALA A 351 -11.31 9.88 2.35
N LEU A 352 -12.15 9.67 1.35
CA LEU A 352 -13.58 9.95 1.43
C LEU A 352 -14.35 8.85 2.19
N PRO A 353 -15.63 9.11 2.51
CA PRO A 353 -16.50 8.15 3.17
C PRO A 353 -16.65 6.82 2.43
N ARG A 354 -17.33 5.89 3.07
CA ARG A 354 -17.43 4.46 2.71
C ARG A 354 -17.70 4.19 1.22
N ARG A 355 -18.72 4.84 0.61
CA ARG A 355 -19.13 4.52 -0.78
C ARG A 355 -18.15 5.01 -1.84
N PRO A 356 -17.71 6.29 -1.86
CA PRO A 356 -16.66 6.73 -2.79
C PRO A 356 -15.38 5.92 -2.65
N ARG A 357 -14.97 5.61 -1.42
CA ARG A 357 -13.79 4.80 -1.15
C ARG A 357 -13.93 3.37 -1.69
N ALA A 358 -15.11 2.77 -1.60
CA ALA A 358 -15.37 1.45 -2.19
C ALA A 358 -15.31 1.48 -3.72
N LEU A 359 -15.84 2.53 -4.33
CA LEU A 359 -15.74 2.72 -5.78
C LEU A 359 -14.26 2.80 -6.22
N ALA A 360 -13.45 3.57 -5.49
CA ALA A 360 -12.03 3.66 -5.75
C ALA A 360 -11.31 2.32 -5.58
N ALA A 361 -11.64 1.56 -4.52
CA ALA A 361 -11.10 0.21 -4.32
C ALA A 361 -11.46 -0.72 -5.48
N ALA A 362 -12.72 -0.71 -5.92
CA ALA A 362 -13.18 -1.53 -7.05
C ALA A 362 -12.47 -1.15 -8.35
N ALA A 363 -12.32 0.16 -8.64
CA ALA A 363 -11.61 0.64 -9.81
C ALA A 363 -10.13 0.24 -9.77
N PHE A 364 -9.47 0.36 -8.61
CA PHE A 364 -8.09 -0.04 -8.44
C PHE A 364 -7.91 -1.56 -8.62
N ILE A 365 -8.75 -2.38 -7.97
CA ILE A 365 -8.70 -3.85 -8.11
C ILE A 365 -8.94 -4.25 -9.56
N PHE A 366 -9.93 -3.66 -10.23
CA PHE A 366 -10.22 -3.93 -11.63
C PHE A 366 -9.03 -3.63 -12.53
N LEU A 367 -8.37 -2.48 -12.36
CA LEU A 367 -7.15 -2.13 -13.09
C LEU A 367 -6.04 -3.17 -12.86
N GLN A 368 -5.82 -3.58 -11.61
CA GLN A 368 -4.78 -4.57 -11.29
C GLN A 368 -5.06 -5.94 -11.91
N ILE A 369 -6.32 -6.34 -12.00
CA ILE A 369 -6.73 -7.57 -12.70
C ILE A 369 -6.43 -7.46 -14.20
N LEU A 370 -6.78 -6.34 -14.83
CA LEU A 370 -6.49 -6.12 -16.25
C LEU A 370 -4.98 -6.17 -16.53
N ILE A 371 -4.17 -5.53 -15.70
CA ILE A 371 -2.71 -5.55 -15.82
C ILE A 371 -2.18 -6.99 -15.67
N ALA A 372 -2.67 -7.74 -14.67
CA ALA A 372 -2.26 -9.13 -14.45
C ALA A 372 -2.67 -10.08 -15.59
N LEU A 373 -3.78 -9.80 -16.26
CA LEU A 373 -4.25 -10.57 -17.41
C LEU A 373 -3.42 -10.28 -18.67
N THR A 374 -2.93 -9.06 -18.85
CA THR A 374 -2.24 -8.63 -20.07
C THR A 374 -0.73 -8.66 -19.98
N GLY A 375 -0.16 -8.78 -18.77
CA GLY A 375 1.29 -8.84 -18.56
C GLY A 375 1.68 -9.58 -17.29
N ASN A 376 2.93 -10.00 -17.20
CA ASN A 376 3.48 -10.74 -16.07
C ASN A 376 4.37 -9.83 -15.20
N TYR A 377 3.80 -9.32 -14.10
CA TYR A 377 4.48 -8.42 -13.14
C TYR A 377 4.80 -9.12 -11.80
N GLY A 378 5.03 -10.44 -11.83
CA GLY A 378 5.30 -11.23 -10.65
C GLY A 378 4.17 -11.14 -9.63
N PHE A 379 4.51 -10.89 -8.38
CA PHE A 379 3.53 -10.74 -7.28
C PHE A 379 3.02 -9.31 -7.09
N PHE A 380 3.41 -8.36 -7.97
CA PHE A 380 3.05 -6.94 -7.83
C PHE A 380 1.53 -6.70 -7.79
N ASN A 381 0.80 -7.28 -8.75
CA ASN A 381 -0.65 -7.07 -8.83
C ASN A 381 -1.39 -7.66 -7.62
N LEU A 382 -0.92 -8.81 -7.09
CA LEU A 382 -1.46 -9.41 -5.88
C LEU A 382 -1.28 -8.48 -4.67
N LEU A 383 -0.08 -7.91 -4.49
CA LEU A 383 0.22 -6.96 -3.43
C LEU A 383 -0.61 -5.67 -3.56
N ALA A 384 -0.75 -5.16 -4.79
CA ALA A 384 -1.55 -3.98 -5.06
C ALA A 384 -3.05 -4.21 -4.76
N VAL A 385 -3.59 -5.38 -5.10
CA VAL A 385 -4.95 -5.79 -4.70
C VAL A 385 -5.09 -5.88 -3.19
N ALA A 386 -4.10 -6.48 -2.49
CA ALA A 386 -4.10 -6.55 -1.03
C ALA A 386 -4.17 -5.14 -0.40
N LEU A 387 -3.38 -4.19 -0.91
CA LEU A 387 -3.42 -2.80 -0.46
C LEU A 387 -4.79 -2.15 -0.75
N ALA A 388 -5.38 -2.37 -1.93
CA ALA A 388 -6.70 -1.85 -2.28
C ALA A 388 -7.79 -2.33 -1.32
N LEU A 389 -7.72 -3.57 -0.86
CA LEU A 389 -8.69 -4.13 0.10
C LEU A 389 -8.65 -3.45 1.47
N THR A 390 -7.56 -2.78 1.85
CA THR A 390 -7.50 -1.97 3.08
C THR A 390 -8.44 -0.76 3.03
N LEU A 391 -8.88 -0.35 1.84
CA LEU A 391 -9.87 0.72 1.65
C LEU A 391 -11.26 0.31 2.11
N LEU A 392 -11.56 -0.98 2.15
CA LEU A 392 -12.84 -1.52 2.52
C LEU A 392 -12.95 -1.74 4.04
N ASP A 393 -14.17 -1.80 4.55
CA ASP A 393 -14.48 -2.26 5.90
C ASP A 393 -15.17 -3.64 5.85
N ASP A 394 -15.30 -4.28 7.01
CA ASP A 394 -15.82 -5.65 7.11
C ASP A 394 -17.23 -5.78 6.50
N ARG A 395 -18.07 -4.75 6.67
CA ARG A 395 -19.41 -4.73 6.13
C ARG A 395 -19.43 -4.70 4.59
N GLN A 396 -18.49 -3.97 4.00
CA GLN A 396 -18.33 -3.90 2.53
C GLN A 396 -17.80 -5.21 1.95
N LEU A 397 -17.03 -5.95 2.73
CA LEU A 397 -16.56 -7.31 2.39
C LEU A 397 -17.60 -8.40 2.69
N GLY A 398 -18.80 -8.04 3.16
CA GLY A 398 -19.84 -9.00 3.53
C GLY A 398 -19.53 -9.78 4.82
N LEU A 399 -18.56 -9.33 5.60
CA LEU A 399 -18.15 -9.97 6.85
C LEU A 399 -19.04 -9.49 8.00
N LYS A 400 -19.59 -10.43 8.79
CA LYS A 400 -20.41 -10.16 9.98
C LYS A 400 -19.52 -10.01 11.21
N THR A 401 -18.67 -9.00 11.24
CA THR A 401 -17.75 -8.76 12.36
C THR A 401 -18.31 -7.62 13.23
N GLU A 402 -18.45 -7.88 14.51
CA GLU A 402 -18.80 -6.85 15.50
C GLU A 402 -17.62 -5.90 15.70
N LEU A 403 -17.92 -4.64 16.04
CA LEU A 403 -16.89 -3.66 16.36
C LEU A 403 -16.13 -4.12 17.61
N GLY A 404 -14.81 -4.25 17.45
CA GLY A 404 -13.93 -4.71 18.51
C GLY A 404 -13.55 -3.62 19.51
N GLU A 405 -12.77 -4.00 20.50
CA GLU A 405 -12.14 -3.07 21.44
C GLU A 405 -11.17 -2.15 20.70
N ARG A 406 -10.93 -0.97 21.24
CA ARG A 406 -9.93 -0.06 20.69
C ARG A 406 -8.52 -0.63 20.78
N ALA A 407 -7.69 -0.32 19.79
CA ALA A 407 -6.26 -0.61 19.84
C ALA A 407 -5.64 -0.06 21.15
N SER A 408 -4.73 -0.81 21.73
CA SER A 408 -4.02 -0.44 22.95
C SER A 408 -3.25 0.90 22.78
N ARG A 409 -3.02 1.60 23.89
CA ARG A 409 -2.27 2.86 23.88
C ARG A 409 -0.88 2.73 23.24
N PRO A 410 -0.05 1.70 23.56
CA PRO A 410 1.26 1.54 22.93
C PRO A 410 1.16 1.39 21.41
N ARG A 411 0.23 0.54 20.90
CA ARG A 411 0.06 0.35 19.44
C ARG A 411 -0.33 1.65 18.72
N ARG A 412 -1.18 2.47 19.34
CA ARG A 412 -1.55 3.78 18.80
C ARG A 412 -0.37 4.75 18.82
N ALA A 413 0.44 4.74 19.89
CA ALA A 413 1.63 5.57 19.99
C ALA A 413 2.69 5.18 18.95
N CYS A 414 2.94 3.87 18.73
CA CYS A 414 3.83 3.39 17.67
C CYS A 414 3.36 3.84 16.28
N ALA A 415 2.06 3.72 15.98
CA ALA A 415 1.51 4.19 14.71
C ALA A 415 1.66 5.70 14.54
N LEU A 416 1.49 6.48 15.61
CA LEU A 416 1.67 7.94 15.58
C LEU A 416 3.13 8.32 15.38
N ALA A 417 4.06 7.68 16.09
CA ALA A 417 5.49 7.93 15.96
C ALA A 417 5.97 7.62 14.53
N PHE A 418 5.54 6.48 13.98
CA PHE A 418 5.89 6.12 12.62
C PHE A 418 5.25 7.06 11.59
N ALA A 419 4.01 7.48 11.78
CA ALA A 419 3.37 8.47 10.91
C ALA A 419 4.10 9.81 10.92
N ALA A 420 4.49 10.29 12.10
CA ALA A 420 5.26 11.54 12.24
C ALA A 420 6.62 11.46 11.51
N PHE A 421 7.22 10.27 11.46
CA PHE A 421 8.46 10.03 10.73
C PHE A 421 8.23 9.89 9.22
N SER A 422 7.30 9.04 8.79
CA SER A 422 7.17 8.61 7.38
C SER A 422 6.36 9.58 6.52
N LEU A 423 5.32 10.25 7.07
CA LEU A 423 4.46 11.13 6.27
C LEU A 423 5.19 12.33 5.65
N PRO A 424 6.06 13.07 6.38
CA PRO A 424 6.81 14.16 5.76
C PRO A 424 7.69 13.70 4.59
N LEU A 425 8.33 12.53 4.74
CA LEU A 425 9.18 11.94 3.69
C LEU A 425 8.35 11.51 2.48
N ALA A 426 7.23 10.84 2.72
CA ALA A 426 6.33 10.38 1.67
C ALA A 426 5.68 11.53 0.90
N LEU A 427 5.29 12.60 1.62
CA LEU A 427 4.76 13.81 0.98
C LEU A 427 5.83 14.53 0.16
N ALA A 428 7.06 14.60 0.66
CA ALA A 428 8.17 15.20 -0.07
C ALA A 428 8.47 14.43 -1.37
N GLN A 429 8.44 13.10 -1.33
CA GLN A 429 8.58 12.27 -2.54
C GLN A 429 7.44 12.54 -3.54
N LEU A 430 6.19 12.53 -3.07
CA LEU A 430 5.03 12.80 -3.90
C LEU A 430 5.12 14.21 -4.55
N CYS A 431 5.52 15.22 -3.77
CA CYS A 431 5.76 16.56 -4.31
C CYS A 431 6.91 16.56 -5.33
N GLY A 432 7.97 15.79 -5.09
CA GLY A 432 9.08 15.62 -6.03
C GLY A 432 8.64 15.03 -7.37
N VAL A 433 7.73 14.05 -7.34
CA VAL A 433 7.14 13.47 -8.55
C VAL A 433 6.21 14.46 -9.26
N ALA A 434 5.39 15.20 -8.50
CA ALA A 434 4.37 16.09 -9.07
C ALA A 434 4.96 17.39 -9.65
N PHE A 435 5.96 17.96 -8.99
CA PHE A 435 6.47 19.32 -9.27
C PHE A 435 7.96 19.37 -9.63
N GLY A 436 8.62 18.22 -9.75
CA GLY A 436 10.06 18.13 -9.94
C GLY A 436 10.84 18.16 -8.61
N ARG A 437 12.15 18.34 -8.68
CA ARG A 437 13.03 18.31 -7.50
C ARG A 437 12.63 19.37 -6.47
N VAL A 438 12.13 18.92 -5.32
CA VAL A 438 11.88 19.78 -4.18
C VAL A 438 13.12 19.71 -3.26
N PRO A 439 13.81 20.85 -2.99
CA PRO A 439 14.95 20.83 -2.07
C PRO A 439 14.47 20.48 -0.66
N LEU A 440 15.01 19.39 -0.12
CA LEU A 440 14.67 18.95 1.22
C LEU A 440 15.52 19.71 2.27
N PRO A 441 14.93 20.16 3.38
CA PRO A 441 15.69 20.66 4.51
C PRO A 441 16.69 19.61 5.02
N ARG A 442 17.87 20.04 5.49
CA ARG A 442 18.92 19.15 6.00
C ARG A 442 18.42 18.06 6.98
N PRO A 443 17.51 18.33 7.95
CA PRO A 443 16.98 17.28 8.83
C PRO A 443 16.23 16.20 8.07
N MET A 444 15.42 16.58 7.08
CA MET A 444 14.67 15.61 6.25
C MET A 444 15.60 14.77 5.38
N THR A 445 16.66 15.37 4.81
CA THR A 445 17.66 14.61 4.05
C THR A 445 18.35 13.56 4.92
N ARG A 446 18.69 13.89 6.18
CA ARG A 446 19.25 12.92 7.14
C ARG A 446 18.25 11.80 7.47
N LEU A 447 17.00 12.15 7.75
CA LEU A 447 15.95 11.16 8.01
C LEU A 447 15.73 10.24 6.81
N TYR A 448 15.74 10.79 5.59
CA TYR A 448 15.63 10.00 4.37
C TYR A 448 16.81 9.05 4.21
N GLY A 449 18.05 9.51 4.46
CA GLY A 449 19.25 8.68 4.44
C GLY A 449 19.20 7.50 5.43
N MET A 450 18.54 7.67 6.58
CA MET A 450 18.32 6.59 7.56
C MET A 450 17.20 5.62 7.13
N ALA A 451 16.16 6.13 6.46
CA ALA A 451 15.01 5.34 6.01
C ALA A 451 15.30 4.53 4.74
N SER A 452 16.12 5.09 3.85
CA SER A 452 16.37 4.55 2.51
C SER A 452 16.92 3.12 2.51
N PRO A 453 17.94 2.75 3.30
CA PRO A 453 18.45 1.37 3.32
C PRO A 453 17.41 0.35 3.84
N LEU A 454 16.44 0.81 4.63
CA LEU A 454 15.37 -0.02 5.18
C LEU A 454 14.12 -0.05 4.28
N HIS A 455 14.11 0.69 3.19
CA HIS A 455 12.98 0.82 2.27
C HIS A 455 11.64 1.16 2.97
N LEU A 456 11.67 2.04 3.98
CA LEU A 456 10.49 2.43 4.75
C LEU A 456 9.59 3.43 4.04
N VAL A 457 10.15 4.20 3.11
CA VAL A 457 9.43 5.17 2.26
C VAL A 457 10.09 5.16 0.89
N ASN A 458 9.32 4.80 -0.14
CA ASN A 458 9.83 4.64 -1.51
C ASN A 458 9.02 5.45 -2.51
N GLY A 459 9.59 5.74 -3.69
CA GLY A 459 8.88 6.30 -4.84
C GLY A 459 8.32 5.20 -5.73
N TYR A 460 7.21 5.50 -6.38
CA TYR A 460 6.51 4.57 -7.27
C TYR A 460 6.27 5.20 -8.64
N GLY A 461 6.23 4.37 -9.68
CA GLY A 461 5.92 4.82 -11.03
C GLY A 461 6.62 3.98 -12.09
N LEU A 462 5.89 3.05 -12.67
CA LEU A 462 6.35 2.25 -13.80
C LEU A 462 5.96 2.90 -15.13
N PHE A 463 6.77 2.64 -16.15
CA PHE A 463 6.49 3.08 -17.52
C PHE A 463 6.29 4.61 -17.66
N ALA A 464 7.14 5.39 -16.99
CA ALA A 464 7.17 6.84 -17.17
C ALA A 464 7.36 7.21 -18.66
N PHE A 465 8.24 6.48 -19.35
CA PHE A 465 8.42 6.52 -20.79
C PHE A 465 7.98 5.20 -21.42
N MET A 466 7.27 5.27 -22.55
CA MET A 466 6.80 4.10 -23.27
C MET A 466 7.84 3.63 -24.27
N THR A 467 8.20 2.35 -24.18
CA THR A 467 9.02 1.68 -25.19
C THR A 467 8.16 1.45 -26.44
N THR A 468 8.53 2.07 -27.57
CA THR A 468 7.77 1.97 -28.82
C THR A 468 8.30 0.91 -29.77
N ARG A 469 9.52 0.46 -29.55
CA ARG A 469 10.19 -0.60 -30.30
C ARG A 469 10.63 -1.68 -29.34
N ARG A 470 10.46 -2.95 -29.73
CA ARG A 470 10.91 -4.09 -28.94
C ARG A 470 12.18 -4.67 -29.56
N ASP A 471 13.30 -4.44 -28.92
CA ASP A 471 14.54 -5.14 -29.22
C ASP A 471 14.69 -6.35 -28.30
N GLU A 472 15.24 -7.45 -28.82
CA GLU A 472 15.47 -8.69 -28.08
C GLU A 472 16.92 -9.14 -28.20
N ILE A 473 17.54 -9.45 -27.06
CA ILE A 473 18.89 -10.01 -27.02
C ILE A 473 18.78 -11.53 -27.11
N THR A 474 19.44 -12.10 -28.10
CA THR A 474 19.68 -13.54 -28.22
C THR A 474 21.10 -13.85 -27.75
N VAL A 475 21.25 -14.83 -26.85
CA VAL A 475 22.55 -15.30 -26.37
C VAL A 475 22.86 -16.63 -27.04
N GLU A 476 24.00 -16.69 -27.72
CA GLU A 476 24.44 -17.87 -28.41
C GLU A 476 25.82 -18.28 -27.92
N GLY A 477 26.11 -19.58 -27.96
CA GLY A 477 27.41 -20.15 -27.62
C GLY A 477 27.89 -21.10 -28.64
N SER A 478 29.22 -21.20 -28.81
CA SER A 478 29.89 -22.11 -29.71
C SER A 478 31.10 -22.74 -29.03
N LEU A 479 31.36 -24.02 -29.30
CA LEU A 479 32.57 -24.74 -28.86
C LEU A 479 33.73 -24.63 -29.86
N ASP A 480 33.42 -24.41 -31.11
CA ASP A 480 34.38 -24.43 -32.23
C ASP A 480 34.48 -23.09 -32.98
N GLY A 481 33.67 -22.12 -32.58
CA GLY A 481 33.55 -20.81 -33.23
C GLY A 481 32.85 -20.87 -34.60
N ARG A 482 32.29 -22.03 -34.99
CA ARG A 482 31.60 -22.24 -36.27
C ARG A 482 30.14 -22.53 -36.11
N GLU A 483 29.78 -23.49 -35.24
CA GLU A 483 28.40 -23.80 -34.92
C GLU A 483 27.98 -23.01 -33.67
N TRP A 484 27.00 -22.10 -33.83
CA TRP A 484 26.44 -21.31 -32.76
C TRP A 484 25.08 -21.85 -32.37
N ARG A 485 24.84 -22.01 -31.07
CA ARG A 485 23.58 -22.52 -30.52
C ARG A 485 23.01 -21.52 -29.53
N GLU A 486 21.72 -21.23 -29.68
CA GLU A 486 21.01 -20.32 -28.80
C GLU A 486 20.83 -20.91 -27.39
N TYR A 487 20.99 -20.07 -26.38
CA TYR A 487 20.54 -20.30 -25.00
C TYR A 487 19.13 -19.72 -24.83
N PRO A 488 18.07 -20.52 -25.02
CA PRO A 488 16.71 -20.01 -24.98
C PRO A 488 16.31 -19.63 -23.56
N PHE A 489 15.79 -18.42 -23.40
CA PHE A 489 15.19 -17.99 -22.13
C PHE A 489 13.81 -18.62 -21.91
N LYS A 490 13.47 -18.91 -20.64
CA LYS A 490 12.26 -19.68 -20.32
C LYS A 490 10.98 -18.88 -20.52
N PHE A 491 10.99 -17.59 -20.22
CA PHE A 491 9.77 -16.81 -20.07
C PHE A 491 9.70 -15.57 -20.96
N LYS A 492 10.83 -14.97 -21.35
CA LYS A 492 10.82 -13.86 -22.29
C LYS A 492 10.38 -14.31 -23.69
N PRO A 493 9.83 -13.42 -24.52
CA PRO A 493 9.58 -13.70 -25.92
C PRO A 493 10.83 -14.21 -26.65
N GLY A 494 10.63 -15.17 -27.53
CA GLY A 494 11.67 -15.83 -28.31
C GLY A 494 11.11 -16.31 -29.65
N ALA A 495 11.18 -17.62 -29.94
CA ALA A 495 10.67 -18.20 -31.17
C ALA A 495 9.21 -17.81 -31.47
N LEU A 496 8.91 -17.51 -32.74
CA LEU A 496 7.61 -16.97 -33.18
C LEU A 496 6.45 -17.96 -33.01
N ASP A 497 6.71 -19.24 -32.98
CA ASP A 497 5.75 -20.31 -32.75
C ASP A 497 5.46 -20.55 -31.25
N ARG A 498 6.21 -19.90 -30.38
CA ARG A 498 6.04 -20.03 -28.92
C ARG A 498 5.08 -19.01 -28.36
N ARG A 499 3.95 -19.50 -27.85
CA ARG A 499 2.93 -18.66 -27.19
C ARG A 499 3.47 -18.03 -25.89
N PRO A 500 3.29 -16.71 -25.66
CA PRO A 500 3.65 -16.07 -24.40
C PRO A 500 2.91 -16.69 -23.20
N PRO A 501 3.62 -17.14 -22.15
CA PRO A 501 3.01 -17.84 -21.02
C PRO A 501 2.42 -16.87 -19.98
N PHE A 502 1.48 -17.37 -19.15
CA PHE A 502 1.20 -16.80 -17.85
C PHE A 502 2.24 -17.29 -16.85
N VAL A 503 2.97 -16.38 -16.22
CA VAL A 503 4.07 -16.67 -15.28
C VAL A 503 3.77 -16.17 -13.88
N ALA A 504 3.08 -15.01 -13.76
CA ALA A 504 2.69 -14.45 -12.48
C ALA A 504 1.86 -15.46 -11.64
N PRO A 505 2.04 -15.52 -10.33
CA PRO A 505 2.79 -14.62 -9.46
C PRO A 505 4.31 -14.89 -9.36
N ARG A 506 4.85 -15.85 -10.09
CA ARG A 506 6.32 -16.07 -10.17
C ARG A 506 6.97 -14.86 -10.82
N MET A 507 8.14 -14.46 -10.28
CA MET A 507 8.96 -13.38 -10.80
C MET A 507 10.24 -13.93 -11.41
N PRO A 508 10.32 -14.13 -12.75
CA PRO A 508 11.54 -14.59 -13.44
C PRO A 508 12.50 -13.40 -13.61
N ARG A 509 13.42 -13.25 -12.67
CA ARG A 509 14.23 -12.03 -12.50
C ARG A 509 15.22 -11.83 -13.63
N LEU A 510 15.84 -12.91 -14.11
CA LEU A 510 16.77 -12.86 -15.25
C LEU A 510 16.04 -12.45 -16.54
N ASP A 511 14.89 -13.08 -16.84
CA ASP A 511 14.11 -12.75 -18.04
C ASP A 511 13.64 -11.28 -18.05
N TRP A 512 13.29 -10.73 -16.87
CA TRP A 512 12.98 -9.33 -16.71
C TRP A 512 14.18 -8.42 -16.94
N GLN A 513 15.35 -8.76 -16.40
CA GLN A 513 16.57 -7.96 -16.57
C GLN A 513 17.05 -7.98 -18.03
N MET A 514 16.86 -9.07 -18.77
CA MET A 514 17.16 -9.12 -20.21
C MET A 514 16.38 -8.09 -21.02
N TRP A 515 15.14 -7.78 -20.63
CA TRP A 515 14.37 -6.72 -21.27
C TRP A 515 15.00 -5.33 -21.01
N PHE A 516 15.45 -5.06 -19.78
CA PHE A 516 16.15 -3.81 -19.47
C PHE A 516 17.50 -3.72 -20.21
N ALA A 517 18.25 -4.80 -20.30
CA ALA A 517 19.50 -4.83 -21.05
C ALA A 517 19.30 -4.48 -22.54
N ALA A 518 18.17 -4.89 -23.12
CA ALA A 518 17.82 -4.58 -24.51
C ALA A 518 17.42 -3.10 -24.74
N LEU A 519 17.19 -2.30 -23.68
CA LEU A 519 16.90 -0.86 -23.78
C LEU A 519 18.15 0.02 -23.84
N GLY A 520 19.31 -0.50 -23.53
CA GLY A 520 20.58 0.22 -23.47
C GLY A 520 21.71 -0.52 -24.19
N SER A 521 22.93 -0.17 -23.83
CA SER A 521 24.14 -0.87 -24.30
C SER A 521 24.60 -1.93 -23.29
N TYR A 522 25.52 -2.78 -23.69
CA TYR A 522 26.16 -3.74 -22.78
C TYR A 522 26.95 -3.04 -21.66
N GLU A 523 27.44 -1.82 -21.89
CA GLU A 523 28.16 -1.01 -20.90
C GLU A 523 27.26 -0.57 -19.75
N ASP A 524 25.95 -0.39 -20.02
CA ASP A 524 24.94 -0.04 -19.03
C ASP A 524 24.48 -1.25 -18.19
N SER A 525 24.91 -2.47 -18.57
CA SER A 525 24.45 -3.71 -17.95
C SER A 525 25.64 -4.62 -17.53
N PRO A 526 26.45 -4.23 -16.51
CA PRO A 526 27.61 -5.02 -16.06
C PRO A 526 27.26 -6.46 -15.67
N TRP A 527 26.06 -6.68 -15.13
CA TRP A 527 25.54 -8.01 -14.79
C TRP A 527 25.40 -8.92 -16.02
N PHE A 528 25.12 -8.35 -17.20
CA PHE A 528 25.00 -9.12 -18.45
C PHE A 528 26.35 -9.63 -18.88
N MET A 529 27.42 -8.84 -18.76
CA MET A 529 28.79 -9.28 -18.99
C MET A 529 29.22 -10.40 -18.03
N ALA A 530 28.79 -10.30 -16.76
CA ALA A 530 29.02 -11.37 -15.79
C ALA A 530 28.26 -12.67 -16.16
N LEU A 531 27.05 -12.58 -16.69
CA LEU A 531 26.29 -13.71 -17.21
C LEU A 531 27.07 -14.40 -18.36
N LEU A 532 27.54 -13.62 -19.35
CA LEU A 532 28.29 -14.17 -20.50
C LEU A 532 29.58 -14.86 -20.03
N ALA A 533 30.32 -14.25 -19.12
CA ALA A 533 31.54 -14.84 -18.55
C ALA A 533 31.25 -16.18 -17.84
N ARG A 534 30.14 -16.28 -17.09
CA ARG A 534 29.74 -17.54 -16.42
C ARG A 534 29.34 -18.61 -17.41
N LEU A 535 28.61 -18.28 -18.47
CA LEU A 535 28.25 -19.24 -19.53
C LEU A 535 29.51 -19.80 -20.22
N ALA A 536 30.51 -18.97 -20.51
CA ALA A 536 31.77 -19.39 -21.09
C ALA A 536 32.54 -20.38 -20.18
N VAL A 537 32.57 -20.13 -18.86
CA VAL A 537 33.24 -21.05 -17.90
C VAL A 537 32.52 -22.39 -17.82
N VAL A 538 31.18 -22.41 -17.79
CA VAL A 538 30.42 -23.67 -17.74
C VAL A 538 30.64 -24.53 -18.99
N GLN A 539 30.73 -23.90 -20.16
CA GLN A 539 31.04 -24.63 -21.39
C GLN A 539 32.43 -25.25 -21.37
N SER A 540 33.46 -24.53 -20.90
CA SER A 540 34.83 -25.06 -20.84
C SER A 540 35.01 -26.17 -19.80
N ALA A 541 34.17 -26.23 -18.76
CA ALA A 541 34.22 -27.28 -17.74
C ALA A 541 33.42 -28.55 -18.14
N GLY A 542 32.52 -28.46 -19.14
CA GLY A 542 31.72 -29.59 -19.67
C GLY A 542 32.28 -30.26 -20.93
N SER A 543 33.36 -29.71 -21.52
CA SER A 543 34.13 -30.28 -22.63
C SER A 543 35.35 -31.01 -22.07
#